data_76011f7b91fcd228639ce507d3e36995
#
_entry.id   76011f7b91fcd228639ce507d3e36995
#
_cell.length_a   1.000
_cell.length_b   1.000
_cell.length_c   1.000
_cell.angle_alpha   90.00
_cell.angle_beta   90.00
_cell.angle_gamma   90.00
#
_symmetry.space_group_name_H-M   'P 1'
#
loop_
_entity.id
_entity.type
_entity.pdbx_description
1 polymer ?
#
loop_
_entity_poly.entity_id
_entity_poly.type
_entity_poly.pdbx_seq_one_letter_code
_entity_poly.pdbx_strand_id
1 'polypeptide(L)'
;MNANKAKLKTSLIVGRWQPWHQGHRKLFEAALKRAERVAIGVRSTHDTDQKNPFTFNQVKEFIDRDLSREYEGKYDVIELPNITNIIYGRDVGYKIEQISFDKDIENIS
;
A
#
# COMPACT_ATOMS: atom_id res chain seq x y z
N MET A 1 4.20 -0.41 -21.50
CA MET A 1 5.11 0.68 -21.82
C MET A 1 5.51 1.45 -20.60
N ASN A 2 6.77 1.42 -20.32
CA ASN A 2 7.28 2.02 -19.08
C ASN A 2 7.13 3.53 -19.05
N ALA A 3 7.32 4.19 -20.19
CA ALA A 3 7.19 5.64 -20.26
C ALA A 3 5.77 6.10 -19.95
N ASN A 4 4.76 5.31 -20.36
CA ASN A 4 3.38 5.63 -20.04
C ASN A 4 3.05 5.36 -18.58
N LYS A 5 3.63 4.30 -18.03
CA LYS A 5 3.43 3.96 -16.63
C LYS A 5 3.87 5.08 -15.70
N ALA A 6 4.99 5.72 -16.01
CA ALA A 6 5.50 6.83 -15.19
C ALA A 6 4.57 8.04 -15.20
N LYS A 7 3.71 8.18 -16.20
CA LYS A 7 2.77 9.30 -16.30
C LYS A 7 1.41 9.01 -15.71
N LEU A 8 1.15 7.76 -15.34
CA LEU A 8 -0.15 7.40 -14.78
C LEU A 8 -0.29 7.97 -13.37
N LYS A 9 -1.49 8.46 -13.07
CA LYS A 9 -1.79 8.92 -11.71
C LYS A 9 -1.70 7.74 -10.77
N THR A 10 -0.95 7.91 -9.69
CA THR A 10 -0.68 6.83 -8.75
C THR A 10 -0.98 7.28 -7.34
N SER A 11 -1.76 6.47 -6.63
CA SER A 11 -1.97 6.64 -5.19
C SER A 11 -0.96 5.79 -4.45
N LEU A 12 -0.49 6.27 -3.31
CA LEU A 12 0.40 5.51 -2.44
C LEU A 12 -0.35 5.15 -1.17
N ILE A 13 -0.35 3.87 -0.83
CA ILE A 13 -0.79 3.44 0.50
C ILE A 13 0.40 2.86 1.23
N VAL A 14 0.50 3.13 2.52
CA VAL A 14 1.64 2.72 3.33
C VAL A 14 1.16 1.96 4.55
N GLY A 15 1.76 0.83 4.82
CA GLY A 15 1.43 0.04 5.98
C GLY A 15 2.44 -1.06 6.19
N ARG A 16 2.23 -1.85 7.24
CA ARG A 16 3.08 -3.01 7.52
C ARG A 16 2.53 -4.27 6.89
N TRP A 17 1.20 -4.35 6.77
CA TRP A 17 0.50 -5.47 6.14
C TRP A 17 0.93 -6.82 6.72
N GLN A 18 0.73 -7.01 8.04
CA GLN A 18 1.26 -8.16 8.79
C GLN A 18 0.18 -9.04 9.40
N PRO A 19 -0.57 -9.83 8.61
CA PRO A 19 -0.49 -9.95 7.16
C PRO A 19 -1.47 -9.03 6.43
N TRP A 20 -1.42 -9.07 5.12
CA TRP A 20 -2.44 -8.44 4.27
C TRP A 20 -3.77 -9.17 4.47
N HIS A 21 -4.85 -8.40 4.60
CA HIS A 21 -6.20 -8.97 4.80
C HIS A 21 -7.26 -8.13 4.10
N GLN A 22 -8.52 -8.52 4.24
CA GLN A 22 -9.62 -7.89 3.48
C GLN A 22 -9.82 -6.40 3.81
N GLY A 23 -9.53 -5.98 5.02
CA GLY A 23 -9.55 -4.56 5.36
C GLY A 23 -8.53 -3.77 4.57
N HIS A 24 -7.35 -4.36 4.37
CA HIS A 24 -6.30 -3.74 3.56
C HIS A 24 -6.69 -3.71 2.09
N ARG A 25 -7.35 -4.76 1.61
CA ARG A 25 -7.85 -4.78 0.24
C ARG A 25 -8.86 -3.65 0.01
N LYS A 26 -9.71 -3.36 0.98
CA LYS A 26 -10.65 -2.23 0.86
C LYS A 26 -9.93 -0.90 0.76
N LEU A 27 -8.84 -0.73 1.51
CA LEU A 27 -8.02 0.47 1.40
C LEU A 27 -7.40 0.59 0.00
N PHE A 28 -6.89 -0.51 -0.52
CA PHE A 28 -6.36 -0.55 -1.87
C PHE A 28 -7.42 -0.15 -2.90
N GLU A 29 -8.61 -0.73 -2.78
CA GLU A 29 -9.70 -0.44 -3.72
C GLU A 29 -10.13 1.02 -3.65
N ALA A 30 -10.15 1.60 -2.45
CA ALA A 30 -10.45 3.02 -2.28
C ALA A 30 -9.38 3.90 -2.92
N ALA A 31 -8.11 3.50 -2.78
CA ALA A 31 -7.01 4.22 -3.41
C ALA A 31 -7.08 4.12 -4.93
N LEU A 32 -7.45 2.96 -5.45
CA LEU A 32 -7.56 2.76 -6.90
C LEU A 32 -8.70 3.59 -7.52
N LYS A 33 -9.71 3.95 -6.73
CA LYS A 33 -10.77 4.84 -7.21
C LYS A 33 -10.27 6.27 -7.41
N ARG A 34 -9.15 6.64 -6.80
CA ARG A 34 -8.60 7.99 -6.85
C ARG A 34 -7.50 8.16 -7.87
N ALA A 35 -7.02 7.06 -8.44
CA ALA A 35 -5.89 7.09 -9.36
C ALA A 35 -6.00 5.91 -10.32
N GLU A 36 -5.09 5.86 -11.27
CA GLU A 36 -5.07 4.78 -12.27
C GLU A 36 -4.32 3.57 -11.77
N ARG A 37 -3.45 3.78 -10.79
CA ARG A 37 -2.61 2.73 -10.20
C ARG A 37 -2.43 3.01 -8.72
N VAL A 38 -2.01 1.97 -7.99
CA VAL A 38 -1.69 2.10 -6.58
C VAL A 38 -0.29 1.54 -6.31
N ALA A 39 0.54 2.33 -5.67
CA ALA A 39 1.79 1.85 -5.12
C ALA A 39 1.51 1.39 -3.68
N ILE A 40 1.76 0.12 -3.40
CA ILE A 40 1.56 -0.43 -2.06
C ILE A 40 2.91 -0.44 -1.36
N GLY A 41 3.13 0.54 -0.52
CA GLY A 41 4.37 0.67 0.23
C GLY A 41 4.35 -0.21 1.46
N VAL A 42 5.27 -1.14 1.55
CA VAL A 42 5.41 -2.05 2.68
C VAL A 42 6.50 -1.50 3.59
N ARG A 43 6.07 -0.97 4.72
CA ARG A 43 7.01 -0.44 5.72
C ARG A 43 7.73 -1.60 6.37
N SER A 44 9.04 -1.66 6.19
CA SER A 44 9.85 -2.78 6.65
C SER A 44 10.84 -2.30 7.71
N THR A 45 11.00 -3.12 8.75
CA THR A 45 12.05 -2.90 9.74
C THR A 45 13.26 -3.79 9.48
N HIS A 46 13.25 -4.52 8.38
CA HIS A 46 14.27 -5.47 7.95
C HIS A 46 14.27 -6.78 8.73
N ASP A 47 13.97 -6.74 10.03
CA ASP A 47 13.90 -7.94 10.85
C ASP A 47 12.46 -8.25 11.20
N THR A 48 12.17 -9.53 11.40
CA THR A 48 10.86 -9.93 11.90
C THR A 48 10.86 -9.92 13.42
N ASP A 49 9.68 -9.70 13.99
CA ASP A 49 9.47 -9.72 15.43
C ASP A 49 8.04 -10.19 15.71
N GLN A 50 7.61 -10.12 16.98
CA GLN A 50 6.27 -10.60 17.35
C GLN A 50 5.15 -9.80 16.69
N LYS A 51 5.36 -8.51 16.46
CA LYS A 51 4.36 -7.65 15.83
C LYS A 51 4.46 -7.67 14.32
N ASN A 52 5.63 -8.00 13.78
CA ASN A 52 5.89 -8.02 12.36
C ASN A 52 6.54 -9.36 11.98
N PRO A 53 5.78 -10.46 12.03
CA PRO A 53 6.36 -11.80 11.85
C PRO A 53 6.70 -12.13 10.40
N PHE A 54 6.28 -11.32 9.44
CA PHE A 54 6.48 -11.64 8.02
C PHE A 54 7.52 -10.74 7.38
N THR A 55 8.34 -11.32 6.51
CA THR A 55 9.31 -10.57 5.71
C THR A 55 8.59 -9.82 4.60
N PHE A 56 9.31 -8.87 3.98
CA PHE A 56 8.77 -8.17 2.82
C PHE A 56 8.32 -9.14 1.73
N ASN A 57 9.15 -10.13 1.42
CA ASN A 57 8.81 -11.08 0.35
C ASN A 57 7.56 -11.89 0.68
N GLN A 58 7.36 -12.25 1.94
CA GLN A 58 6.14 -12.94 2.35
C GLN A 58 4.92 -12.04 2.24
N VAL A 59 5.05 -10.80 2.66
CA VAL A 59 3.95 -9.83 2.54
C VAL A 59 3.60 -9.61 1.06
N LYS A 60 4.60 -9.42 0.22
CA LYS A 60 4.38 -9.25 -1.21
C LYS A 60 3.65 -10.45 -1.80
N GLU A 61 4.01 -11.65 -1.39
CA GLU A 61 3.36 -12.86 -1.89
C GLU A 61 1.88 -12.90 -1.47
N PHE A 62 1.57 -12.54 -0.23
CA PHE A 62 0.18 -12.47 0.22
C PHE A 62 -0.63 -11.46 -0.59
N ILE A 63 -0.04 -10.31 -0.87
CA ILE A 63 -0.70 -9.26 -1.65
C ILE A 63 -0.94 -9.76 -3.08
N ASP A 64 0.06 -10.34 -3.70
CA ASP A 64 -0.06 -10.83 -5.07
C ASP A 64 -1.12 -11.92 -5.18
N ARG A 65 -1.21 -12.81 -4.21
CA ARG A 65 -2.23 -13.86 -4.20
C ARG A 65 -3.64 -13.28 -4.18
N ASP A 66 -3.81 -12.18 -3.45
CA ASP A 66 -5.12 -11.57 -3.30
C ASP A 66 -5.49 -10.69 -4.49
N LEU A 67 -4.53 -9.96 -5.04
CA LEU A 67 -4.82 -8.90 -6.00
C LEU A 67 -4.53 -9.25 -7.45
N SER A 68 -3.57 -10.14 -7.73
CA SER A 68 -3.06 -10.27 -9.10
C SER A 68 -4.12 -10.73 -10.09
N ARG A 69 -5.06 -11.57 -9.68
CA ARG A 69 -6.09 -12.06 -10.58
C ARG A 69 -6.99 -10.94 -11.11
N GLU A 70 -7.41 -10.04 -10.21
CA GLU A 70 -8.36 -9.00 -10.57
C GLU A 70 -7.67 -7.69 -10.98
N TYR A 71 -6.48 -7.44 -10.45
CA TYR A 71 -5.86 -6.12 -10.54
C TYR A 71 -4.47 -6.16 -11.16
N GLU A 72 -4.16 -7.18 -11.94
CA GLU A 72 -2.87 -7.24 -12.61
C GLU A 72 -2.61 -5.95 -13.40
N GLY A 73 -1.41 -5.39 -13.22
CA GLY A 73 -1.04 -4.15 -13.89
C GLY A 73 -1.57 -2.89 -13.22
N LYS A 74 -2.35 -3.01 -12.14
CA LYS A 74 -2.93 -1.87 -11.45
C LYS A 74 -2.20 -1.50 -10.18
N TYR A 75 -1.20 -2.26 -9.76
CA TYR A 75 -0.49 -1.99 -8.53
C TYR A 75 0.97 -2.42 -8.63
N ASP A 76 1.77 -1.86 -7.75
CA ASP A 76 3.14 -2.28 -7.50
C ASP A 76 3.32 -2.44 -6.00
N VAL A 77 4.12 -3.41 -5.58
CA VAL A 77 4.47 -3.58 -4.16
C VAL A 77 5.90 -3.11 -3.98
N ILE A 78 6.09 -2.15 -3.10
CA ILE A 78 7.37 -1.46 -2.92
C ILE A 78 7.83 -1.62 -1.48
N GLU A 79 9.07 -2.04 -1.29
CA GLU A 79 9.65 -2.09 0.05
C GLU A 79 10.08 -0.68 0.46
N LEU A 80 9.61 -0.24 1.63
CA LEU A 80 9.98 1.05 2.19
C LEU A 80 10.77 0.82 3.47
N PRO A 81 11.69 1.73 3.80
CA PRO A 81 12.34 1.67 5.12
C PRO A 81 11.33 1.91 6.23
N ASN A 82 11.78 1.90 7.47
CA ASN A 82 10.93 2.14 8.63
C ASN A 82 10.53 3.63 8.67
N ILE A 83 9.55 3.98 7.84
CA ILE A 83 9.08 5.36 7.72
C ILE A 83 8.23 5.71 8.92
N THR A 84 8.54 6.85 9.54
CA THR A 84 7.78 7.36 10.68
C THR A 84 7.07 8.67 10.37
N ASN A 85 7.48 9.37 9.31
CA ASN A 85 6.94 10.68 8.97
C ASN A 85 6.80 10.82 7.46
N ILE A 86 5.79 11.56 7.05
CA ILE A 86 5.65 12.00 5.67
C ILE A 86 5.71 13.52 5.72
N ILE A 87 6.74 14.10 5.11
CA ILE A 87 7.02 15.52 5.23
C ILE A 87 7.10 16.13 3.83
N TYR A 88 6.42 17.24 3.64
CA TYR A 88 6.55 18.00 2.40
C TYR A 88 6.58 19.49 2.75
N GLY A 89 7.38 20.26 2.00
CA GLY A 89 7.55 21.67 2.28
C GLY A 89 6.61 22.57 1.52
N ARG A 90 6.28 22.19 0.30
CA ARG A 90 5.43 22.99 -0.58
C ARG A 90 4.44 22.05 -1.27
N ASP A 91 3.24 22.56 -1.54
CA ASP A 91 2.27 21.79 -2.30
C ASP A 91 2.87 21.41 -3.66
N VAL A 92 2.91 20.14 -3.94
CA VAL A 92 3.51 19.61 -5.17
C VAL A 92 2.48 18.87 -6.01
N GLY A 93 1.21 19.16 -5.80
CA GLY A 93 0.15 18.64 -6.64
C GLY A 93 -0.42 17.28 -6.21
N TYR A 94 -0.13 16.83 -5.00
CA TYR A 94 -0.77 15.63 -4.48
C TYR A 94 -1.46 15.92 -3.15
N LYS A 95 -2.40 15.05 -2.80
CA LYS A 95 -3.17 15.16 -1.57
C LYS A 95 -2.72 14.11 -0.58
N ILE A 96 -2.81 14.44 0.70
CA ILE A 96 -2.64 13.48 1.78
C ILE A 96 -4.02 13.24 2.36
N GLU A 97 -4.52 12.02 2.26
CA GLU A 97 -5.88 11.67 2.67
C GLU A 97 -5.86 10.55 3.68
N GLN A 98 -6.72 10.66 4.67
CA GLN A 98 -7.01 9.55 5.56
C GLN A 98 -8.37 9.01 5.18
N ILE A 99 -8.43 7.71 4.91
CA ILE A 99 -9.66 7.04 4.53
C ILE A 99 -10.17 6.25 5.72
N SER A 100 -11.40 6.52 6.12
CA SER A 100 -12.02 5.85 7.26
C SER A 100 -13.01 4.80 6.77
N PHE A 101 -12.98 3.66 7.44
CA PHE A 101 -13.93 2.57 7.23
C PHE A 101 -14.66 2.30 8.53
N ASP A 102 -15.38 1.18 8.59
CA ASP A 102 -15.99 0.74 9.84
C ASP A 102 -14.92 0.47 10.89
N LYS A 103 -15.28 0.70 12.16
CA LYS A 103 -14.32 0.55 13.26
C LYS A 103 -13.65 -0.82 13.27
N ASP A 104 -14.41 -1.86 12.97
CA ASP A 104 -13.86 -3.22 12.98
C ASP A 104 -12.74 -3.38 11.95
N ILE A 105 -12.88 -2.76 10.81
CA ILE A 105 -11.87 -2.82 9.76
C ILE A 105 -10.65 -1.99 10.14
N GLU A 106 -10.87 -0.79 10.70
CA GLU A 106 -9.77 0.09 11.09
C GLU A 106 -8.91 -0.52 12.19
N ASN A 107 -9.51 -1.25 13.11
CA ASN A 107 -8.79 -1.83 14.22
C ASN A 107 -7.96 -3.05 13.86
N ILE A 108 -8.15 -3.61 12.68
CA ILE A 108 -7.44 -4.81 12.25
C ILE A 108 -6.05 -4.47 11.70
N SER A 109 -5.87 -3.32 11.17
CA SER A 109 -4.57 -2.94 10.57
C SER A 109 -3.43 -2.76 11.62
#